data_6fe617e7f56793fd7ebc6343bc6b8491
#
_entry.id   6fe617e7f56793fd7ebc6343bc6b8491
#
_cell.length_a   1.000
_cell.length_b   1.000
_cell.length_c   1.000
_cell.angle_alpha   90.00
_cell.angle_beta   90.00
_cell.angle_gamma   90.00
#
_symmetry.space_group_name_H-M   'P 1'
#
loop_
_entity.id
_entity.type
_entity.pdbx_description
1 polymer ?
#
loop_
_entity_poly.entity_id
_entity_poly.type
_entity_poly.pdbx_seq_one_letter_code
_entity_poly.pdbx_strand_id
1 'polypeptide(L)'
;MKKITIALLAILCVIPSFSQTMEWHIKDNYVDIKYMGNNLFKVKNSGGKWGVINEYGETTVEIQYDSITPIVENRALLLDNTGQFLNGIINEKGQLLKSFPGNEIYVSFPYFNEGMLAYGVYAGGYDLFGYLDINGNITIEPQYYWAAPFNDGKAVIQYKRTKNYGLINKSGGSVLYDNRKFKFMSTPVDNKLLIAVGSSRGDEISLATLSADGKLTEVERLEKETARTVEVSKDYKSISYQNGHKYYFDNAMRLISSSTGKTFNEPLTYNIKLPISSDFKKMREQGGWKIMHSGNTLLYSSFRDISFCGNEYAIVTSQRNTMGVLKLNNNGNISIQNVPTQAEFYHNSTVKGNVSVAVNGLFTSSQVQIGIVGLKENNQEERFNVPVGYSGIYNQPISYFIPATNFDSEVSLPIKVNLYIDGMLYKTETKELIGVHKRAFRVSDANAPEFSDPEGNATITFNVQSLNDVPSSSARVSISGATNQTKRFNGEEIIYIKVPVTVPMESEKTFSFNVTVKEDGCPSYTKTIKRTIKHYDLQ
;
A
#
# COMPACT_ATOMS: atom_id res chain seq x y z
N MET A 1 24.19 -53.73 -43.41
CA MET A 1 24.41 -52.38 -42.84
C MET A 1 23.07 -51.70 -42.75
N LYS A 2 22.43 -51.71 -41.58
CA LYS A 2 21.14 -51.01 -41.34
C LYS A 2 21.48 -49.64 -40.79
N LYS A 3 21.11 -48.56 -41.51
CA LYS A 3 21.19 -47.19 -41.06
C LYS A 3 20.07 -46.95 -40.02
N ILE A 4 20.48 -46.66 -38.79
CA ILE A 4 19.59 -46.20 -37.73
C ILE A 4 19.49 -44.66 -37.87
N THR A 5 18.32 -44.20 -38.30
CA THR A 5 18.00 -42.77 -38.32
C THR A 5 17.51 -42.38 -36.92
N ILE A 6 18.30 -41.62 -36.17
CA ILE A 6 17.90 -41.04 -34.90
C ILE A 6 17.04 -39.80 -35.23
N ALA A 7 15.75 -39.92 -35.04
CA ALA A 7 14.86 -38.76 -35.05
C ALA A 7 15.03 -37.98 -33.75
N LEU A 8 15.63 -36.80 -33.86
CA LEU A 8 15.72 -35.85 -32.75
C LEU A 8 14.34 -35.25 -32.54
N LEU A 9 13.63 -35.74 -31.56
CA LEU A 9 12.37 -35.11 -31.12
C LEU A 9 12.69 -33.83 -30.35
N ALA A 10 12.61 -32.68 -31.04
CA ALA A 10 12.66 -31.39 -30.40
C ALA A 10 11.39 -31.25 -29.57
N ILE A 11 11.48 -31.48 -28.27
CA ILE A 11 10.46 -31.09 -27.32
C ILE A 11 10.50 -29.55 -27.28
N LEU A 12 9.62 -28.92 -28.05
CA LEU A 12 9.24 -27.53 -27.81
C LEU A 12 8.62 -27.50 -26.41
N CYS A 13 9.40 -27.14 -25.41
CA CYS A 13 8.83 -26.58 -24.19
C CYS A 13 8.09 -25.30 -24.58
N VAL A 14 6.81 -25.44 -24.86
CA VAL A 14 5.90 -24.30 -24.81
C VAL A 14 5.88 -23.88 -23.33
N ILE A 15 6.78 -22.96 -23.00
CA ILE A 15 6.64 -22.19 -21.78
C ILE A 15 5.29 -21.49 -21.95
N PRO A 16 4.24 -21.78 -21.16
CA PRO A 16 3.05 -20.97 -21.21
C PRO A 16 3.52 -19.58 -20.84
N SER A 17 3.51 -18.67 -21.80
CA SER A 17 3.54 -17.25 -21.51
C SER A 17 2.27 -16.98 -20.73
N PHE A 18 2.37 -17.02 -19.41
CA PHE A 18 1.35 -16.48 -18.54
C PHE A 18 1.29 -14.97 -18.89
N SER A 19 0.39 -14.63 -19.80
CA SER A 19 -0.12 -13.29 -19.92
C SER A 19 -0.65 -12.96 -18.52
N GLN A 20 0.11 -12.20 -17.75
CA GLN A 20 -0.41 -11.60 -16.53
C GLN A 20 -1.65 -10.83 -16.96
N THR A 21 -2.82 -11.38 -16.68
CA THR A 21 -4.07 -10.69 -16.86
C THR A 21 -4.06 -9.58 -15.83
N MET A 22 -3.81 -8.37 -16.31
CA MET A 22 -3.83 -7.17 -15.50
C MET A 22 -5.22 -7.02 -14.92
N GLU A 23 -5.31 -7.06 -13.61
CA GLU A 23 -6.57 -6.82 -12.93
C GLU A 23 -6.75 -5.31 -12.76
N TRP A 24 -7.69 -4.78 -13.52
CA TRP A 24 -8.11 -3.41 -13.38
C TRP A 24 -8.81 -3.23 -12.04
N HIS A 25 -8.37 -2.28 -11.26
CA HIS A 25 -9.13 -1.86 -10.10
C HIS A 25 -10.45 -1.21 -10.52
N ILE A 26 -10.38 -0.39 -11.55
CA ILE A 26 -11.53 0.14 -12.30
C ILE A 26 -11.31 -0.21 -13.75
N LYS A 27 -12.23 -1.00 -14.34
CA LYS A 27 -12.11 -1.46 -15.74
C LYS A 27 -11.95 -0.29 -16.71
N ASP A 28 -11.24 -0.54 -17.81
CA ASP A 28 -10.94 0.41 -18.86
C ASP A 28 -12.16 0.69 -19.78
N ASN A 29 -13.27 1.13 -19.20
CA ASN A 29 -14.54 1.35 -19.90
C ASN A 29 -14.83 2.83 -20.17
N TYR A 30 -13.99 3.73 -19.68
CA TYR A 30 -14.24 5.16 -19.71
C TYR A 30 -13.45 5.86 -20.78
N VAL A 31 -13.99 6.96 -21.30
CA VAL A 31 -13.32 7.80 -22.31
C VAL A 31 -12.34 8.78 -21.65
N ASP A 32 -12.65 9.20 -20.42
CA ASP A 32 -11.78 10.07 -19.62
C ASP A 32 -11.96 9.72 -18.14
N ILE A 33 -10.86 9.76 -17.38
CA ILE A 33 -10.84 9.59 -15.93
C ILE A 33 -9.95 10.67 -15.33
N LYS A 34 -10.43 11.33 -14.27
CA LYS A 34 -9.65 12.31 -13.52
C LYS A 34 -9.77 12.03 -12.03
N TYR A 35 -8.64 11.99 -11.35
CA TYR A 35 -8.60 11.88 -9.90
C TYR A 35 -9.12 13.17 -9.25
N MET A 36 -10.00 13.05 -8.27
CA MET A 36 -10.63 14.18 -7.57
C MET A 36 -10.07 14.41 -6.17
N GLY A 37 -9.17 13.55 -5.68
CA GLY A 37 -8.81 13.45 -4.27
C GLY A 37 -9.70 12.47 -3.52
N ASN A 38 -9.30 12.10 -2.27
CA ASN A 38 -10.09 11.25 -1.36
C ASN A 38 -10.56 9.93 -1.99
N ASN A 39 -9.71 9.33 -2.85
CA ASN A 39 -10.00 8.08 -3.58
C ASN A 39 -11.26 8.13 -4.47
N LEU A 40 -11.63 9.32 -4.92
CA LEU A 40 -12.70 9.54 -5.88
C LEU A 40 -12.14 9.80 -7.27
N PHE A 41 -12.81 9.24 -8.25
CA PHE A 41 -12.48 9.39 -9.66
C PHE A 41 -13.69 9.93 -10.43
N LYS A 42 -13.50 11.07 -11.09
CA LYS A 42 -14.44 11.58 -12.08
C LYS A 42 -14.26 10.80 -13.36
N VAL A 43 -15.31 10.16 -13.85
CA VAL A 43 -15.31 9.29 -15.02
C VAL A 43 -16.25 9.80 -16.10
N LYS A 44 -15.83 9.69 -17.35
CA LYS A 44 -16.62 10.09 -18.52
C LYS A 44 -16.98 8.88 -19.36
N ASN A 45 -18.27 8.70 -19.64
CA ASN A 45 -18.73 7.62 -20.52
C ASN A 45 -18.59 7.99 -22.01
N SER A 46 -18.87 7.04 -22.92
CA SER A 46 -18.85 7.26 -24.36
C SER A 46 -19.91 8.26 -24.85
N GLY A 47 -20.98 8.49 -24.10
CA GLY A 47 -21.98 9.52 -24.35
C GLY A 47 -21.55 10.94 -23.94
N GLY A 48 -20.31 11.10 -23.44
CA GLY A 48 -19.76 12.40 -23.06
C GLY A 48 -20.21 12.90 -21.70
N LYS A 49 -20.91 12.07 -20.90
CA LYS A 49 -21.40 12.45 -19.57
C LYS A 49 -20.42 12.01 -18.48
N TRP A 50 -20.34 12.83 -17.45
CA TRP A 50 -19.53 12.63 -16.28
C TRP A 50 -20.33 12.10 -15.09
N GLY A 51 -19.69 11.28 -14.27
CA GLY A 51 -20.12 10.86 -12.97
C GLY A 51 -18.94 10.73 -12.03
N VAL A 52 -19.16 10.22 -10.82
CA VAL A 52 -18.09 9.96 -9.84
C VAL A 52 -18.22 8.53 -9.35
N ILE A 53 -17.07 7.87 -9.28
CA ILE A 53 -16.91 6.53 -8.71
C ILE A 53 -15.89 6.58 -7.57
N ASN A 54 -16.07 5.69 -6.61
CA ASN A 54 -15.12 5.53 -5.51
C ASN A 54 -13.97 4.58 -5.89
N GLU A 55 -13.09 4.33 -4.94
CA GLU A 55 -11.95 3.41 -5.08
C GLU A 55 -12.36 1.96 -5.35
N TYR A 56 -13.60 1.58 -5.09
CA TYR A 56 -14.12 0.23 -5.35
C TYR A 56 -14.80 0.11 -6.73
N GLY A 57 -14.83 1.20 -7.50
CA GLY A 57 -15.53 1.27 -8.79
C GLY A 57 -17.04 1.43 -8.65
N GLU A 58 -17.54 1.72 -7.44
CA GLU A 58 -18.96 1.95 -7.19
C GLU A 58 -19.33 3.37 -7.56
N THR A 59 -20.45 3.53 -8.25
CA THR A 59 -20.98 4.84 -8.64
C THR A 59 -21.52 5.57 -7.42
N THR A 60 -20.88 6.68 -7.06
CA THR A 60 -21.35 7.58 -6.00
C THR A 60 -22.16 8.75 -6.55
N VAL A 61 -21.87 9.16 -7.79
CA VAL A 61 -22.65 10.12 -8.57
C VAL A 61 -22.92 9.53 -9.95
N GLU A 62 -24.20 9.45 -10.32
CA GLU A 62 -24.63 8.90 -11.61
C GLU A 62 -23.93 9.59 -12.79
N ILE A 63 -23.60 8.80 -13.84
CA ILE A 63 -22.88 9.29 -15.02
C ILE A 63 -23.87 9.96 -15.98
N GLN A 64 -24.32 11.15 -15.62
CA GLN A 64 -25.34 11.89 -16.37
C GLN A 64 -25.05 13.39 -16.51
N TYR A 65 -24.06 13.92 -15.81
CA TYR A 65 -23.74 15.34 -15.76
C TYR A 65 -22.79 15.75 -16.88
N ASP A 66 -22.94 16.96 -17.38
CA ASP A 66 -22.07 17.48 -18.45
C ASP A 66 -20.70 17.89 -17.92
N SER A 67 -20.66 18.41 -16.70
CA SER A 67 -19.42 18.79 -16.04
C SER A 67 -19.48 18.57 -14.54
N ILE A 68 -18.33 18.26 -13.93
CA ILE A 68 -18.14 18.16 -12.48
C ILE A 68 -16.86 18.90 -12.14
N THR A 69 -16.91 19.84 -11.19
CA THR A 69 -15.73 20.61 -10.79
C THR A 69 -14.75 19.77 -9.97
N PRO A 70 -13.50 20.19 -9.79
CA PRO A 70 -12.62 19.66 -8.74
C PRO A 70 -13.27 19.83 -7.34
N ILE A 71 -12.82 19.01 -6.39
CA ILE A 71 -13.21 19.19 -4.98
C ILE A 71 -12.41 20.38 -4.43
N VAL A 72 -13.14 21.41 -3.99
CA VAL A 72 -12.62 22.58 -3.30
C VAL A 72 -13.38 22.74 -2.01
N GLU A 73 -12.69 22.94 -0.88
CA GLU A 73 -13.32 23.03 0.45
C GLU A 73 -14.29 21.88 0.75
N ASN A 74 -13.86 20.64 0.38
CA ASN A 74 -14.63 19.39 0.53
C ASN A 74 -15.95 19.37 -0.27
N ARG A 75 -16.08 20.17 -1.33
CA ARG A 75 -17.26 20.24 -2.19
C ARG A 75 -16.87 20.23 -3.66
N ALA A 76 -17.69 19.60 -4.49
CA ALA A 76 -17.65 19.77 -5.93
C ALA A 76 -19.06 20.09 -6.46
N LEU A 77 -19.10 20.77 -7.60
CA LEU A 77 -20.34 21.21 -8.25
C LEU A 77 -20.60 20.33 -9.46
N LEU A 78 -21.87 19.95 -9.61
CA LEU A 78 -22.40 19.29 -10.79
C LEU A 78 -22.98 20.37 -11.69
N LEU A 79 -22.47 20.48 -12.92
CA LEU A 79 -22.81 21.58 -13.83
C LEU A 79 -23.34 21.04 -15.16
N ASP A 80 -24.05 21.90 -15.88
CA ASP A 80 -24.53 21.66 -17.23
C ASP A 80 -23.39 21.72 -18.26
N ASN A 81 -23.73 21.57 -19.55
CA ASN A 81 -22.80 21.57 -20.67
C ASN A 81 -22.11 22.94 -20.92
N THR A 82 -22.71 24.04 -20.45
CA THR A 82 -22.08 25.36 -20.51
C THR A 82 -21.07 25.56 -19.39
N GLY A 83 -21.13 24.74 -18.34
CA GLY A 83 -20.34 24.88 -17.14
C GLY A 83 -20.80 26.04 -16.24
N GLN A 84 -22.00 26.56 -16.47
CA GLN A 84 -22.54 27.73 -15.79
C GLN A 84 -23.73 27.40 -14.89
N PHE A 85 -24.65 26.51 -15.33
CA PHE A 85 -25.81 26.16 -14.52
C PHE A 85 -25.51 25.08 -13.50
N LEU A 86 -25.86 25.36 -12.25
CA LEU A 86 -25.66 24.48 -11.11
C LEU A 86 -26.78 23.44 -11.04
N ASN A 87 -26.41 22.15 -11.18
CA ASN A 87 -27.35 21.03 -11.08
C ASN A 87 -27.29 20.34 -9.70
N GLY A 88 -26.18 20.51 -8.97
CA GLY A 88 -26.04 19.94 -7.64
C GLY A 88 -24.72 20.23 -6.95
N ILE A 89 -24.66 19.88 -5.68
CA ILE A 89 -23.46 19.97 -4.84
C ILE A 89 -23.22 18.59 -4.24
N ILE A 90 -21.99 18.11 -4.31
CA ILE A 90 -21.52 16.87 -3.68
C ILE A 90 -20.47 17.15 -2.63
N ASN A 91 -20.36 16.27 -1.63
CA ASN A 91 -19.31 16.33 -0.63
C ASN A 91 -18.03 15.62 -1.09
N GLU A 92 -17.01 15.60 -0.22
CA GLU A 92 -15.72 14.95 -0.43
C GLU A 92 -15.78 13.42 -0.53
N LYS A 93 -16.94 12.81 -0.24
CA LYS A 93 -17.21 11.37 -0.40
C LYS A 93 -18.01 11.06 -1.68
N GLY A 94 -18.29 12.07 -2.51
CA GLY A 94 -19.10 11.92 -3.70
C GLY A 94 -20.62 11.83 -3.42
N GLN A 95 -21.09 12.12 -2.22
CA GLN A 95 -22.50 12.06 -1.87
C GLN A 95 -23.19 13.36 -2.26
N LEU A 96 -24.37 13.26 -2.92
CA LEU A 96 -25.17 14.41 -3.29
C LEU A 96 -25.77 15.07 -2.03
N LEU A 97 -25.41 16.34 -1.78
CA LEU A 97 -25.92 17.14 -0.68
C LEU A 97 -27.16 17.92 -1.06
N LYS A 98 -27.16 18.50 -2.25
CA LYS A 98 -28.24 19.35 -2.75
C LYS A 98 -28.37 19.18 -4.26
N SER A 99 -29.60 19.10 -4.75
CA SER A 99 -29.94 19.12 -6.18
C SER A 99 -30.62 20.42 -6.52
N PHE A 100 -30.34 20.95 -7.72
CA PHE A 100 -30.92 22.15 -8.27
C PHE A 100 -31.47 21.83 -9.68
N PRO A 101 -32.72 21.40 -9.80
CA PRO A 101 -33.32 21.08 -11.09
C PRO A 101 -33.63 22.35 -11.87
N GLY A 102 -33.55 22.27 -13.21
CA GLY A 102 -34.20 23.24 -14.10
C GLY A 102 -33.33 24.39 -14.58
N ASN A 103 -32.01 24.39 -14.43
CA ASN A 103 -31.13 25.48 -14.90
C ASN A 103 -31.54 26.87 -14.38
N GLU A 104 -32.05 26.95 -13.17
CA GLU A 104 -32.52 28.20 -12.55
C GLU A 104 -31.38 28.94 -11.83
N ILE A 105 -30.36 28.19 -11.39
CA ILE A 105 -29.24 28.72 -10.64
C ILE A 105 -27.96 28.60 -11.49
N TYR A 106 -27.26 29.69 -11.63
CA TYR A 106 -25.99 29.71 -12.33
C TYR A 106 -24.85 30.23 -11.44
N VAL A 107 -23.62 29.90 -11.82
CA VAL A 107 -22.41 30.25 -11.07
C VAL A 107 -21.38 30.87 -12.02
N SER A 108 -20.93 32.09 -11.70
CA SER A 108 -19.83 32.73 -12.45
C SER A 108 -18.46 32.24 -11.97
N PHE A 109 -18.39 31.78 -10.74
CA PHE A 109 -17.20 31.24 -10.09
C PHE A 109 -17.55 29.86 -9.52
N PRO A 110 -17.30 28.75 -10.26
CA PRO A 110 -17.84 27.45 -9.94
C PRO A 110 -17.02 26.70 -8.87
N TYR A 111 -16.83 27.31 -7.71
CA TYR A 111 -16.16 26.73 -6.54
C TYR A 111 -16.55 27.51 -5.27
N PHE A 112 -16.50 26.80 -4.16
CA PHE A 112 -16.61 27.40 -2.84
C PHE A 112 -15.34 28.14 -2.47
N ASN A 113 -15.47 29.23 -1.76
CA ASN A 113 -14.36 29.92 -1.11
C ASN A 113 -14.81 30.41 0.25
N GLU A 114 -14.08 30.03 1.28
CA GLU A 114 -14.42 30.30 2.69
C GLU A 114 -15.83 29.85 3.09
N GLY A 115 -16.26 28.70 2.55
CA GLY A 115 -17.57 28.09 2.83
C GLY A 115 -18.75 28.73 2.11
N MET A 116 -18.52 29.64 1.17
CA MET A 116 -19.55 30.38 0.43
C MET A 116 -19.40 30.18 -1.07
N LEU A 117 -20.53 30.05 -1.77
CA LEU A 117 -20.61 29.96 -3.23
C LEU A 117 -21.45 31.13 -3.77
N ALA A 118 -20.84 31.98 -4.58
CA ALA A 118 -21.58 33.02 -5.29
C ALA A 118 -22.46 32.38 -6.38
N TYR A 119 -23.77 32.61 -6.32
CA TYR A 119 -24.73 32.09 -7.30
C TYR A 119 -25.61 33.21 -7.86
N GLY A 120 -26.12 32.98 -9.05
CA GLY A 120 -27.03 33.91 -9.72
C GLY A 120 -28.36 33.27 -10.06
N VAL A 121 -29.38 34.09 -10.13
CA VAL A 121 -30.70 33.75 -10.65
C VAL A 121 -31.20 34.86 -11.59
N TYR A 122 -31.96 34.49 -12.61
CA TYR A 122 -32.62 35.48 -13.45
C TYR A 122 -33.97 35.83 -12.83
N ALA A 123 -34.12 37.05 -12.36
CA ALA A 123 -35.34 37.52 -11.73
C ALA A 123 -35.68 38.98 -12.08
N GLY A 124 -36.91 39.22 -12.51
CA GLY A 124 -37.39 40.56 -12.80
C GLY A 124 -36.62 41.29 -13.91
N GLY A 125 -36.15 40.55 -14.93
CA GLY A 125 -35.43 41.09 -16.07
C GLY A 125 -33.94 41.35 -15.80
N TYR A 126 -33.38 40.84 -14.71
CA TYR A 126 -31.99 41.03 -14.34
C TYR A 126 -31.40 39.74 -13.78
N ASP A 127 -30.10 39.56 -14.00
CA ASP A 127 -29.31 38.63 -13.25
C ASP A 127 -29.05 39.19 -11.86
N LEU A 128 -29.44 38.45 -10.83
CA LEU A 128 -29.23 38.84 -9.44
C LEU A 128 -28.39 37.77 -8.72
N PHE A 129 -27.40 38.21 -7.97
CA PHE A 129 -26.49 37.36 -7.25
C PHE A 129 -26.70 37.39 -5.74
N GLY A 130 -26.51 36.23 -5.13
CA GLY A 130 -26.50 35.95 -3.71
C GLY A 130 -25.42 34.92 -3.37
N TYR A 131 -25.52 34.31 -2.20
CA TYR A 131 -24.58 33.30 -1.74
C TYR A 131 -25.27 32.11 -1.11
N LEU A 132 -24.78 30.92 -1.45
CA LEU A 132 -25.11 29.66 -0.79
C LEU A 132 -24.03 29.30 0.22
N ASP A 133 -24.41 28.63 1.30
CA ASP A 133 -23.49 27.98 2.21
C ASP A 133 -22.95 26.66 1.64
N ILE A 134 -22.03 26.01 2.37
CA ILE A 134 -21.39 24.75 2.00
C ILE A 134 -22.39 23.58 1.85
N ASN A 135 -23.61 23.68 2.34
CA ASN A 135 -24.69 22.70 2.22
C ASN A 135 -25.69 23.03 1.10
N GLY A 136 -25.48 24.14 0.39
CA GLY A 136 -26.36 24.63 -0.66
C GLY A 136 -27.62 25.36 -0.14
N ASN A 137 -27.59 25.85 1.09
CA ASN A 137 -28.66 26.70 1.61
C ASN A 137 -28.37 28.18 1.31
N ILE A 138 -29.40 28.93 1.06
CA ILE A 138 -29.29 30.37 0.81
C ILE A 138 -28.87 31.06 2.12
N THR A 139 -27.72 31.72 2.09
CA THR A 139 -27.21 32.54 3.19
C THR A 139 -27.43 34.03 2.92
N ILE A 140 -27.29 34.44 1.68
CA ILE A 140 -27.56 35.82 1.24
C ILE A 140 -28.44 35.71 -0.01
N GLU A 141 -29.66 36.28 0.08
CA GLU A 141 -30.62 36.32 -0.99
C GLU A 141 -30.07 37.02 -2.25
N PRO A 142 -30.46 36.62 -3.47
CA PRO A 142 -30.04 37.26 -4.70
C PRO A 142 -30.55 38.70 -4.79
N GLN A 143 -29.66 39.64 -4.59
CA GLN A 143 -30.01 41.08 -4.58
C GLN A 143 -28.95 41.96 -5.25
N TYR A 144 -27.76 41.43 -5.48
CA TYR A 144 -26.66 42.17 -6.10
C TYR A 144 -26.67 42.01 -7.62
N TYR A 145 -26.20 43.00 -8.34
CA TYR A 145 -26.04 42.93 -9.78
C TYR A 145 -24.91 41.99 -10.19
N TRP A 146 -23.91 41.87 -9.32
CA TRP A 146 -22.77 40.99 -9.49
C TRP A 146 -22.14 40.71 -8.11
N ALA A 147 -21.49 39.52 -7.96
CA ALA A 147 -20.87 39.11 -6.70
C ALA A 147 -19.62 38.25 -6.97
N ALA A 148 -18.52 38.57 -6.27
CA ALA A 148 -17.28 37.80 -6.30
C ALA A 148 -17.25 36.74 -5.20
N PRO A 149 -16.36 35.73 -5.29
CA PRO A 149 -16.10 34.83 -4.15
C PRO A 149 -15.63 35.58 -2.91
N PHE A 150 -15.91 35.00 -1.73
CA PHE A 150 -15.39 35.51 -0.47
C PHE A 150 -13.89 35.29 -0.38
N ASN A 151 -13.17 36.21 0.24
CA ASN A 151 -11.76 36.07 0.67
C ASN A 151 -11.50 37.03 1.83
N ASP A 152 -10.72 36.61 2.84
CA ASP A 152 -10.51 37.35 4.10
C ASP A 152 -11.83 37.79 4.78
N GLY A 153 -12.86 36.91 4.72
CA GLY A 153 -14.18 37.16 5.28
C GLY A 153 -14.99 38.22 4.57
N LYS A 154 -14.57 38.67 3.38
CA LYS A 154 -15.20 39.75 2.62
C LYS A 154 -15.44 39.35 1.17
N ALA A 155 -16.52 39.84 0.58
CA ALA A 155 -16.78 39.68 -0.85
C ALA A 155 -17.06 41.02 -1.52
N VAL A 156 -16.55 41.18 -2.71
CA VAL A 156 -16.87 42.32 -3.58
C VAL A 156 -18.22 42.06 -4.23
N ILE A 157 -19.09 43.07 -4.15
CA ILE A 157 -20.40 43.05 -4.82
C ILE A 157 -20.60 44.30 -5.66
N GLN A 158 -21.54 44.24 -6.57
CA GLN A 158 -22.02 45.41 -7.29
C GLN A 158 -23.50 45.63 -7.00
N TYR A 159 -23.83 46.81 -6.53
CA TYR A 159 -25.24 47.14 -6.17
C TYR A 159 -26.13 47.22 -7.43
N LYS A 160 -27.37 46.67 -7.34
CA LYS A 160 -28.31 46.61 -8.47
C LYS A 160 -28.62 47.99 -9.08
N ARG A 161 -28.92 48.98 -8.23
CA ARG A 161 -29.35 50.30 -8.68
C ARG A 161 -28.22 51.19 -9.22
N THR A 162 -27.14 51.27 -8.48
CA THR A 162 -26.07 52.25 -8.73
C THR A 162 -24.96 51.68 -9.61
N LYS A 163 -24.89 50.35 -9.73
CA LYS A 163 -23.76 49.64 -10.35
C LYS A 163 -22.41 49.95 -9.66
N ASN A 164 -22.46 50.58 -8.49
CA ASN A 164 -21.28 50.86 -7.69
C ASN A 164 -20.81 49.59 -6.98
N TYR A 165 -19.54 49.48 -6.81
CA TYR A 165 -18.93 48.36 -6.06
C TYR A 165 -19.03 48.59 -4.56
N GLY A 166 -19.14 47.52 -3.79
CA GLY A 166 -19.13 47.49 -2.36
C GLY A 166 -18.44 46.24 -1.82
N LEU A 167 -18.23 46.20 -0.54
CA LEU A 167 -17.71 45.04 0.19
C LEU A 167 -18.73 44.62 1.24
N ILE A 168 -18.97 43.31 1.33
CA ILE A 168 -19.87 42.72 2.33
C ILE A 168 -19.15 41.65 3.14
N ASN A 169 -19.61 41.39 4.36
CA ASN A 169 -19.22 40.23 5.16
C ASN A 169 -20.14 39.02 4.87
N LYS A 170 -19.84 37.87 5.48
CA LYS A 170 -20.62 36.62 5.27
C LYS A 170 -22.08 36.66 5.71
N SER A 171 -22.47 37.65 6.52
CA SER A 171 -23.90 37.88 6.84
C SER A 171 -24.61 38.85 5.87
N GLY A 172 -23.92 39.32 4.83
CA GLY A 172 -24.44 40.29 3.87
C GLY A 172 -24.34 41.74 4.34
N GLY A 173 -23.80 42.00 5.52
CA GLY A 173 -23.59 43.35 6.04
C GLY A 173 -22.49 44.08 5.28
N SER A 174 -22.73 45.39 4.93
CA SER A 174 -21.72 46.23 4.30
C SER A 174 -20.55 46.46 5.23
N VAL A 175 -19.31 46.27 4.70
CA VAL A 175 -18.06 46.54 5.39
C VAL A 175 -17.25 47.68 4.76
N LEU A 176 -17.80 48.30 3.72
CA LEU A 176 -17.19 49.42 3.04
C LEU A 176 -18.03 50.68 3.26
N TYR A 177 -17.44 51.70 3.86
CA TYR A 177 -18.03 53.03 4.13
C TYR A 177 -17.26 54.09 3.37
N ASP A 178 -17.28 54.01 2.02
CA ASP A 178 -16.61 54.93 1.12
C ASP A 178 -17.60 55.39 0.03
N ASN A 179 -17.71 56.69 -0.15
CA ASN A 179 -18.66 57.30 -1.06
C ASN A 179 -18.11 57.47 -2.49
N ARG A 180 -16.87 57.08 -2.74
CA ARG A 180 -16.30 57.13 -4.11
C ARG A 180 -17.05 56.21 -5.06
N LYS A 181 -17.11 56.59 -6.34
CA LYS A 181 -17.63 55.73 -7.38
C LYS A 181 -16.56 54.84 -7.94
N PHE A 182 -16.58 53.61 -7.58
CA PHE A 182 -15.61 52.62 -8.06
C PHE A 182 -16.07 52.06 -9.43
N LYS A 183 -15.19 52.12 -10.40
CA LYS A 183 -15.37 51.44 -11.71
C LYS A 183 -14.98 49.97 -11.64
N PHE A 184 -14.09 49.63 -10.71
CA PHE A 184 -13.67 48.28 -10.41
C PHE A 184 -13.12 48.18 -9.01
N MET A 185 -13.22 47.01 -8.43
CA MET A 185 -12.64 46.63 -7.15
C MET A 185 -12.24 45.18 -7.17
N SER A 186 -11.02 44.84 -6.81
CA SER A 186 -10.58 43.46 -6.64
C SER A 186 -10.96 42.92 -5.27
N THR A 187 -10.98 41.60 -5.14
CA THR A 187 -11.15 40.96 -3.83
C THR A 187 -9.95 41.26 -2.92
N PRO A 188 -10.17 41.62 -1.65
CA PRO A 188 -9.08 41.90 -0.71
C PRO A 188 -8.20 40.68 -0.44
N VAL A 189 -6.90 40.92 -0.26
CA VAL A 189 -5.93 39.96 0.31
C VAL A 189 -5.18 40.70 1.42
N ASP A 190 -5.22 40.22 2.64
CA ASP A 190 -4.64 40.90 3.82
C ASP A 190 -5.14 42.35 3.94
N ASN A 191 -6.43 42.57 3.70
CA ASN A 191 -7.08 43.87 3.61
C ASN A 191 -6.54 44.83 2.53
N LYS A 192 -5.69 44.38 1.61
CA LYS A 192 -5.23 45.14 0.43
C LYS A 192 -6.01 44.76 -0.81
N LEU A 193 -6.40 45.71 -1.61
CA LEU A 193 -7.15 45.49 -2.84
C LEU A 193 -6.78 46.54 -3.89
N LEU A 194 -6.99 46.18 -5.16
CA LEU A 194 -6.92 47.13 -6.25
C LEU A 194 -8.25 47.84 -6.39
N ILE A 195 -8.23 49.15 -6.51
CA ILE A 195 -9.40 49.98 -6.81
C ILE A 195 -9.16 50.77 -8.09
N ALA A 196 -10.22 50.88 -8.91
CA ALA A 196 -10.26 51.83 -10.01
C ALA A 196 -11.37 52.86 -9.73
N VAL A 197 -11.02 54.12 -9.63
CA VAL A 197 -11.92 55.21 -9.30
C VAL A 197 -12.08 56.11 -10.52
N GLY A 198 -13.33 56.41 -10.87
CA GLY A 198 -13.63 57.40 -11.93
C GLY A 198 -13.87 58.80 -11.38
N SER A 199 -13.23 59.80 -11.95
CA SER A 199 -13.47 61.22 -11.64
C SER A 199 -13.75 62.03 -12.92
N SER A 200 -14.11 63.31 -12.73
CA SER A 200 -14.27 64.25 -13.85
C SER A 200 -12.94 64.55 -14.57
N ARG A 201 -11.81 64.21 -13.95
CA ARG A 201 -10.46 64.45 -14.45
C ARG A 201 -9.79 63.22 -15.06
N GLY A 202 -10.44 62.07 -15.02
CA GLY A 202 -9.92 60.81 -15.53
C GLY A 202 -10.08 59.66 -14.55
N ASP A 203 -9.64 58.48 -14.97
CA ASP A 203 -9.67 57.24 -14.16
C ASP A 203 -8.33 57.06 -13.47
N GLU A 204 -8.36 56.53 -12.26
CA GLU A 204 -7.19 56.30 -11.40
C GLU A 204 -7.23 54.86 -10.89
N ILE A 205 -6.13 54.14 -11.01
CA ILE A 205 -5.94 52.79 -10.48
C ILE A 205 -4.94 52.83 -9.33
N SER A 206 -5.35 52.35 -8.17
CA SER A 206 -4.52 52.38 -6.97
C SER A 206 -4.65 51.10 -6.18
N LEU A 207 -3.59 50.75 -5.44
CA LEU A 207 -3.70 49.83 -4.31
C LEU A 207 -4.18 50.60 -3.08
N ALA A 208 -5.19 50.02 -2.41
CA ALA A 208 -5.75 50.60 -1.19
C ALA A 208 -5.75 49.56 -0.08
N THR A 209 -5.69 50.01 1.14
CA THR A 209 -5.89 49.20 2.35
C THR A 209 -7.24 49.53 2.96
N LEU A 210 -8.01 48.48 3.28
CA LEU A 210 -9.25 48.58 4.01
C LEU A 210 -8.98 48.57 5.50
N SER A 211 -9.36 49.64 6.19
CA SER A 211 -9.30 49.71 7.65
C SER A 211 -10.47 48.95 8.32
N ALA A 212 -10.34 48.69 9.62
CA ALA A 212 -11.39 48.01 10.40
C ALA A 212 -12.74 48.78 10.45
N ASP A 213 -12.67 50.10 10.33
CA ASP A 213 -13.83 50.99 10.28
C ASP A 213 -14.42 51.14 8.85
N GLY A 214 -13.94 50.31 7.89
CA GLY A 214 -14.50 50.26 6.55
C GLY A 214 -14.07 51.37 5.59
N LYS A 215 -13.01 52.09 5.90
CA LYS A 215 -12.44 53.14 5.02
C LYS A 215 -11.30 52.59 4.18
N LEU A 216 -11.24 53.04 2.92
CA LEU A 216 -10.14 52.75 2.02
C LEU A 216 -9.10 53.89 2.05
N THR A 217 -7.89 53.51 2.37
CA THR A 217 -6.71 54.43 2.29
C THR A 217 -5.86 53.98 1.11
N GLU A 218 -5.60 54.91 0.17
CA GLU A 218 -4.68 54.65 -0.94
C GLU A 218 -3.25 54.49 -0.39
N VAL A 219 -2.62 53.38 -0.77
CA VAL A 219 -1.26 53.04 -0.36
C VAL A 219 -0.27 53.29 -1.48
N GLU A 220 -0.67 52.95 -2.71
CA GLU A 220 0.15 53.10 -3.88
C GLU A 220 -0.74 53.44 -5.09
N ARG A 221 -0.42 54.50 -5.80
CA ARG A 221 -1.07 54.85 -7.05
C ARG A 221 -0.33 54.17 -8.16
N LEU A 222 -1.05 53.29 -8.89
CA LEU A 222 -0.49 52.51 -10.01
C LEU A 222 -0.61 53.24 -11.32
N GLU A 223 -1.78 53.86 -11.58
CA GLU A 223 -2.07 54.58 -12.84
C GLU A 223 -2.84 55.87 -12.58
N LYS A 224 -2.45 56.93 -13.27
CA LYS A 224 -3.16 58.19 -13.23
C LYS A 224 -3.04 58.89 -14.58
N GLU A 225 -4.15 58.94 -15.28
CA GLU A 225 -4.24 59.67 -16.56
C GLU A 225 -5.53 60.51 -16.68
N THR A 226 -5.54 61.43 -17.62
CA THR A 226 -6.67 62.32 -17.91
C THR A 226 -7.77 61.68 -18.72
N ALA A 227 -7.63 60.44 -19.14
CA ALA A 227 -8.59 59.71 -19.98
C ALA A 227 -9.46 58.73 -19.20
N ARG A 228 -10.70 58.50 -19.64
CA ARG A 228 -11.76 57.75 -18.93
C ARG A 228 -11.82 56.30 -19.38
N THR A 229 -10.74 55.55 -19.43
CA THR A 229 -10.77 54.22 -20.03
C THR A 229 -10.11 53.15 -19.17
N VAL A 230 -10.79 52.78 -18.10
CA VAL A 230 -10.59 51.46 -17.48
C VAL A 230 -11.57 50.49 -18.11
N GLU A 231 -11.08 49.44 -18.76
CA GLU A 231 -11.87 48.36 -19.33
C GLU A 231 -11.71 47.09 -18.51
N VAL A 232 -12.84 46.51 -18.10
CA VAL A 232 -12.89 45.22 -17.37
C VAL A 232 -13.13 44.13 -18.39
N SER A 233 -12.29 43.08 -18.41
CA SER A 233 -12.53 41.90 -19.26
C SER A 233 -13.85 41.20 -18.89
N LYS A 234 -14.50 40.57 -19.87
CA LYS A 234 -15.80 39.92 -19.69
C LYS A 234 -15.76 38.78 -18.65
N ASP A 235 -14.62 38.15 -18.52
CA ASP A 235 -14.37 37.05 -17.56
C ASP A 235 -13.84 37.53 -16.21
N TYR A 236 -13.75 38.85 -16.00
CA TYR A 236 -13.20 39.51 -14.81
C TYR A 236 -11.75 39.09 -14.46
N LYS A 237 -10.99 38.55 -15.42
CA LYS A 237 -9.61 38.12 -15.21
C LYS A 237 -8.58 39.21 -15.42
N SER A 238 -8.96 40.31 -16.02
CA SER A 238 -8.08 41.47 -16.20
C SER A 238 -8.84 42.78 -16.26
N ILE A 239 -8.17 43.85 -15.90
CA ILE A 239 -8.53 45.21 -16.27
C ILE A 239 -7.40 45.80 -17.10
N SER A 240 -7.75 46.56 -18.13
CA SER A 240 -6.79 47.31 -18.97
C SER A 240 -6.97 48.81 -18.79
N TYR A 241 -5.85 49.49 -18.91
CA TYR A 241 -5.78 50.95 -18.87
C TYR A 241 -5.42 51.48 -20.26
N GLN A 242 -5.73 52.71 -20.55
CA GLN A 242 -5.53 53.32 -21.89
C GLN A 242 -4.09 53.24 -22.43
N ASN A 243 -3.10 53.30 -21.54
CA ASN A 243 -1.68 53.15 -21.90
C ASN A 243 -1.28 51.73 -22.30
N GLY A 244 -2.25 50.78 -22.33
CA GLY A 244 -2.05 49.36 -22.61
C GLY A 244 -1.60 48.54 -21.42
N HIS A 245 -1.38 49.12 -20.23
CA HIS A 245 -1.12 48.36 -19.03
C HIS A 245 -2.32 47.52 -18.63
N LYS A 246 -2.05 46.29 -18.15
CA LYS A 246 -3.08 45.34 -17.69
C LYS A 246 -2.74 44.85 -16.28
N TYR A 247 -3.79 44.62 -15.52
CA TYR A 247 -3.72 44.01 -14.19
C TYR A 247 -4.53 42.72 -14.23
N TYR A 248 -3.92 41.63 -13.79
CA TYR A 248 -4.48 40.27 -13.89
C TYR A 248 -4.97 39.80 -12.55
N PHE A 249 -6.07 39.07 -12.58
CA PHE A 249 -6.73 38.51 -11.40
C PHE A 249 -6.85 36.99 -11.53
N ASP A 250 -6.79 36.31 -10.38
CA ASP A 250 -7.10 34.87 -10.30
C ASP A 250 -8.61 34.62 -10.33
N ASN A 251 -8.97 33.36 -10.15
CA ASN A 251 -10.37 32.93 -10.16
C ASN A 251 -11.19 33.50 -8.98
N ALA A 252 -10.55 33.96 -7.90
CA ALA A 252 -11.20 34.63 -6.76
C ALA A 252 -11.19 36.18 -6.91
N MET A 253 -10.83 36.69 -8.07
CA MET A 253 -10.66 38.13 -8.35
C MET A 253 -9.61 38.82 -7.47
N ARG A 254 -8.63 38.09 -6.93
CA ARG A 254 -7.51 38.69 -6.23
C ARG A 254 -6.48 39.16 -7.26
N LEU A 255 -5.93 40.34 -7.02
CA LEU A 255 -4.85 40.87 -7.87
C LEU A 255 -3.61 39.98 -7.80
N ILE A 256 -3.12 39.47 -8.93
CA ILE A 256 -1.95 38.58 -9.00
C ILE A 256 -0.73 39.25 -9.62
N SER A 257 -0.91 39.92 -10.77
CA SER A 257 0.22 40.52 -11.48
C SER A 257 -0.20 41.68 -12.39
N SER A 258 0.77 42.35 -12.98
CA SER A 258 0.57 43.34 -14.03
C SER A 258 1.34 43.00 -15.30
N SER A 259 0.98 43.59 -16.41
CA SER A 259 1.69 43.47 -17.70
C SER A 259 3.10 44.10 -17.66
N THR A 260 3.39 44.92 -16.64
CA THR A 260 4.73 45.48 -16.39
C THR A 260 5.67 44.53 -15.62
N GLY A 261 5.20 43.30 -15.32
CA GLY A 261 5.99 42.28 -14.61
C GLY A 261 5.93 42.39 -13.07
N LYS A 262 5.15 43.30 -12.50
CA LYS A 262 4.95 43.38 -11.06
C LYS A 262 4.05 42.26 -10.58
N THR A 263 4.48 41.47 -9.61
CA THR A 263 3.70 40.42 -8.94
C THR A 263 3.17 40.96 -7.62
N PHE A 264 1.92 40.65 -7.30
CA PHE A 264 1.23 41.10 -6.07
C PHE A 264 0.88 39.92 -5.16
N ASN A 265 0.28 38.88 -5.72
CA ASN A 265 -0.09 37.66 -4.96
C ASN A 265 0.11 36.42 -5.82
N GLU A 266 0.32 35.27 -5.17
CA GLU A 266 0.25 33.97 -5.83
C GLU A 266 -1.21 33.64 -6.19
N PRO A 267 -1.48 33.13 -7.41
CA PRO A 267 -2.83 32.78 -7.81
C PRO A 267 -3.37 31.60 -7.00
N LEU A 268 -4.64 31.67 -6.62
CA LEU A 268 -5.36 30.49 -6.12
C LEU A 268 -5.54 29.51 -7.28
N THR A 269 -4.98 28.33 -7.11
CA THR A 269 -5.16 27.23 -8.06
C THR A 269 -6.11 26.19 -7.47
N TYR A 270 -7.26 26.01 -8.13
CA TYR A 270 -8.23 24.96 -7.77
C TYR A 270 -8.01 23.66 -8.56
N ASN A 271 -6.88 23.57 -9.27
CA ASN A 271 -6.49 22.33 -9.93
C ASN A 271 -5.88 21.38 -8.89
N ILE A 272 -6.46 20.21 -8.76
CA ILE A 272 -5.84 19.13 -7.99
C ILE A 272 -4.53 18.80 -8.69
N LYS A 273 -3.42 19.15 -8.07
CA LYS A 273 -2.13 18.59 -8.47
C LYS A 273 -2.20 17.11 -8.15
N LEU A 274 -2.09 16.27 -9.18
CA LEU A 274 -1.96 14.84 -8.94
C LEU A 274 -0.78 14.63 -7.97
N PRO A 275 -0.99 13.88 -6.88
CA PRO A 275 0.11 13.54 -5.98
C PRO A 275 1.22 12.88 -6.77
N ILE A 276 2.45 13.35 -6.61
CA ILE A 276 3.61 12.74 -7.27
C ILE A 276 3.87 11.39 -6.60
N SER A 277 4.04 10.35 -7.41
CA SER A 277 4.50 9.07 -6.88
C SER A 277 6.01 9.16 -6.60
N SER A 278 6.42 8.84 -5.37
CA SER A 278 7.83 8.67 -5.01
C SER A 278 8.36 7.31 -5.41
N ASP A 279 7.51 6.28 -5.42
CA ASP A 279 7.89 4.87 -5.48
C ASP A 279 7.73 4.29 -6.89
N PHE A 280 6.86 4.90 -7.69
CA PHE A 280 6.54 4.42 -9.03
C PHE A 280 6.98 5.40 -10.11
N LYS A 281 7.46 4.84 -11.22
CA LYS A 281 7.87 5.59 -12.42
C LYS A 281 7.31 4.93 -13.66
N LYS A 282 6.97 5.74 -14.67
CA LYS A 282 6.65 5.21 -15.99
C LYS A 282 7.91 5.15 -16.87
N MET A 283 8.09 4.07 -17.59
CA MET A 283 9.17 3.89 -18.54
C MET A 283 8.59 3.60 -19.93
N ARG A 284 9.15 4.25 -20.94
CA ARG A 284 8.75 4.05 -22.33
C ARG A 284 9.49 2.86 -22.93
N GLU A 285 8.75 2.00 -23.63
CA GLU A 285 9.28 0.89 -24.43
C GLU A 285 8.66 0.89 -25.84
N GLN A 286 9.15 -0.02 -26.72
CA GLN A 286 8.50 -0.26 -28.00
C GLN A 286 7.07 -0.77 -27.73
N GLY A 287 6.07 0.05 -28.11
CA GLY A 287 4.65 -0.26 -27.93
C GLY A 287 3.93 0.50 -26.82
N GLY A 288 4.60 1.29 -25.99
CA GLY A 288 3.93 2.14 -25.00
C GLY A 288 4.66 2.34 -23.68
N TRP A 289 3.91 2.66 -22.64
CA TRP A 289 4.43 2.89 -21.29
C TRP A 289 4.21 1.69 -20.38
N LYS A 290 5.16 1.42 -19.51
CA LYS A 290 5.06 0.46 -18.40
C LYS A 290 5.29 1.14 -17.07
N ILE A 291 4.81 0.51 -16.00
CA ILE A 291 5.01 0.96 -14.61
C ILE A 291 6.20 0.24 -14.01
N MET A 292 7.09 1.01 -13.40
CA MET A 292 8.29 0.55 -12.70
C MET A 292 8.20 0.93 -11.22
N HIS A 293 8.69 0.04 -10.37
CA HIS A 293 8.89 0.29 -8.95
C HIS A 293 10.32 -0.08 -8.57
N SER A 294 11.07 0.87 -7.97
CA SER A 294 12.46 0.64 -7.52
C SER A 294 13.38 -0.04 -8.55
N GLY A 295 13.19 0.28 -9.85
CA GLY A 295 13.96 -0.28 -10.95
C GLY A 295 13.42 -1.59 -11.54
N ASN A 296 12.43 -2.22 -10.90
CA ASN A 296 11.79 -3.44 -11.39
C ASN A 296 10.49 -3.13 -12.15
N THR A 297 10.21 -3.89 -13.21
CA THR A 297 8.95 -3.78 -13.94
C THR A 297 7.83 -4.45 -13.14
N LEU A 298 6.80 -3.68 -12.78
CA LEU A 298 5.60 -4.20 -12.13
C LEU A 298 4.61 -4.82 -13.10
N LEU A 299 4.46 -4.22 -14.28
CA LEU A 299 3.46 -4.58 -15.25
C LEU A 299 4.05 -4.58 -16.66
N TYR A 300 3.90 -5.70 -17.33
CA TYR A 300 4.32 -5.92 -18.73
C TYR A 300 3.24 -5.50 -19.73
N SER A 301 2.44 -4.48 -19.47
CA SER A 301 1.48 -4.05 -20.48
C SER A 301 1.87 -2.70 -21.05
N SER A 302 1.75 -2.60 -22.38
CA SER A 302 2.01 -1.39 -23.11
C SER A 302 0.81 -0.46 -23.02
N PHE A 303 0.85 0.47 -22.06
CA PHE A 303 -0.15 1.52 -21.97
C PHE A 303 0.17 2.65 -22.95
N ARG A 304 -0.85 3.29 -23.48
CA ARG A 304 -0.70 4.49 -24.31
C ARG A 304 -0.28 5.68 -23.45
N ASP A 305 -0.80 5.79 -22.23
CA ASP A 305 -0.38 6.78 -21.23
C ASP A 305 -0.64 6.28 -19.82
N ILE A 306 0.11 6.85 -18.86
CA ILE A 306 0.02 6.56 -17.42
C ILE A 306 0.13 7.87 -16.67
N SER A 307 -0.81 8.11 -15.76
CA SER A 307 -0.80 9.24 -14.82
C SER A 307 -0.93 8.72 -13.39
N PHE A 308 0.10 8.91 -12.58
CA PHE A 308 0.07 8.48 -11.17
C PHE A 308 -0.79 9.40 -10.32
N CYS A 309 -1.50 8.82 -9.36
CA CYS A 309 -2.26 9.50 -8.33
C CYS A 309 -1.66 9.11 -6.97
N GLY A 310 -0.47 9.64 -6.67
CA GLY A 310 0.36 9.23 -5.54
C GLY A 310 0.97 7.85 -5.71
N ASN A 311 1.19 7.16 -4.59
CA ASN A 311 1.72 5.79 -4.55
C ASN A 311 0.61 4.71 -4.55
N GLU A 312 -0.65 5.10 -4.63
CA GLU A 312 -1.77 4.17 -4.49
C GLU A 312 -2.42 3.81 -5.81
N TYR A 313 -2.53 4.78 -6.73
CA TYR A 313 -3.27 4.59 -7.97
C TYR A 313 -2.51 5.10 -9.19
N ALA A 314 -2.78 4.47 -10.33
CA ALA A 314 -2.42 4.99 -11.64
C ALA A 314 -3.64 4.98 -12.56
N ILE A 315 -3.95 6.12 -13.15
CA ILE A 315 -4.87 6.21 -14.27
C ILE A 315 -4.09 5.83 -15.53
N VAL A 316 -4.57 4.86 -16.26
CA VAL A 316 -3.91 4.34 -17.45
C VAL A 316 -4.83 4.40 -18.65
N THR A 317 -4.25 4.69 -19.81
CA THR A 317 -4.95 4.65 -21.10
C THR A 317 -4.52 3.40 -21.84
N SER A 318 -5.49 2.57 -22.22
CA SER A 318 -5.25 1.36 -23.01
C SER A 318 -4.91 1.68 -24.45
N GLN A 319 -4.44 0.70 -25.21
CA GLN A 319 -4.19 0.85 -26.65
C GLN A 319 -5.49 1.15 -27.44
N ARG A 320 -6.66 0.85 -26.88
CA ARG A 320 -7.98 1.14 -27.47
C ARG A 320 -8.50 2.54 -27.15
N ASN A 321 -7.72 3.40 -26.49
CA ASN A 321 -8.11 4.72 -25.98
C ASN A 321 -9.19 4.69 -24.89
N THR A 322 -9.37 3.59 -24.23
CA THR A 322 -10.20 3.50 -23.03
C THR A 322 -9.32 3.70 -21.81
N MET A 323 -9.87 4.28 -20.76
CA MET A 323 -9.16 4.57 -19.53
C MET A 323 -9.68 3.71 -18.38
N GLY A 324 -8.78 3.38 -17.48
CA GLY A 324 -9.07 2.67 -16.24
C GLY A 324 -8.11 3.07 -15.13
N VAL A 325 -8.30 2.52 -13.95
CA VAL A 325 -7.46 2.79 -12.78
C VAL A 325 -6.83 1.50 -12.30
N LEU A 326 -5.52 1.53 -12.09
CA LEU A 326 -4.77 0.47 -11.43
C LEU A 326 -4.49 0.88 -10.00
N LYS A 327 -4.64 -0.04 -9.07
CA LYS A 327 -4.14 0.12 -7.70
C LYS A 327 -2.68 -0.32 -7.66
N LEU A 328 -1.79 0.58 -7.25
CA LEU A 328 -0.35 0.35 -7.23
C LEU A 328 0.12 -0.26 -5.92
N ASN A 329 -0.45 0.19 -4.81
CA ASN A 329 -0.20 -0.39 -3.51
C ASN A 329 -1.23 -1.45 -3.21
N ASN A 330 -0.73 -2.66 -3.11
CA ASN A 330 -1.50 -3.76 -2.62
C ASN A 330 -1.62 -3.58 -1.10
N ASN A 331 -2.78 -3.13 -0.60
CA ASN A 331 -3.08 -3.09 0.84
C ASN A 331 -3.22 -4.50 1.41
N GLY A 332 -2.92 -5.51 0.62
CA GLY A 332 -2.84 -6.87 1.06
C GLY A 332 -1.71 -7.04 2.06
N ASN A 333 -1.97 -7.80 3.08
CA ASN A 333 -1.00 -8.12 4.11
C ASN A 333 -0.50 -9.54 3.89
N ILE A 334 0.82 -9.69 3.76
CA ILE A 334 1.48 -10.97 3.89
C ILE A 334 2.27 -10.97 5.19
N SER A 335 2.11 -12.03 5.96
CA SER A 335 2.81 -12.17 7.23
C SER A 335 3.27 -13.59 7.45
N ILE A 336 4.44 -13.72 8.05
CA ILE A 336 4.96 -15.00 8.48
C ILE A 336 4.19 -15.40 9.73
N GLN A 337 3.53 -16.56 9.67
CA GLN A 337 2.74 -17.10 10.78
C GLN A 337 3.53 -18.09 11.60
N ASN A 338 4.32 -18.93 10.93
CA ASN A 338 5.14 -19.93 11.59
C ASN A 338 6.44 -20.16 10.82
N VAL A 339 7.52 -20.24 11.56
CA VAL A 339 8.82 -20.77 11.13
C VAL A 339 9.22 -21.83 12.14
N PRO A 340 9.68 -23.00 11.72
CA PRO A 340 10.15 -24.01 12.67
C PRO A 340 11.22 -23.43 13.60
N THR A 341 11.02 -23.56 14.90
CA THR A 341 11.96 -23.11 15.94
C THR A 341 12.63 -24.25 16.66
N GLN A 342 12.10 -25.46 16.50
CA GLN A 342 12.67 -26.68 17.08
C GLN A 342 12.56 -27.82 16.07
N ALA A 343 13.58 -28.65 16.02
CA ALA A 343 13.60 -29.85 15.22
C ALA A 343 14.33 -30.97 15.95
N GLU A 344 13.75 -32.18 15.92
CA GLU A 344 14.46 -33.40 16.28
C GLU A 344 15.17 -33.94 15.04
N PHE A 345 16.43 -34.26 15.16
CA PHE A 345 17.22 -34.73 14.03
C PHE A 345 18.16 -35.88 14.39
N TYR A 346 18.58 -36.59 13.39
CA TYR A 346 19.65 -37.59 13.46
C TYR A 346 20.92 -37.00 12.86
N HIS A 347 22.03 -37.56 13.21
CA HIS A 347 23.34 -37.18 12.66
C HIS A 347 23.32 -37.23 11.13
N ASN A 348 23.80 -36.18 10.43
CA ASN A 348 23.79 -36.05 8.97
C ASN A 348 22.41 -36.26 8.34
N SER A 349 21.35 -35.76 8.94
CA SER A 349 20.02 -35.95 8.42
C SER A 349 19.40 -34.69 7.84
N THR A 350 18.47 -34.90 6.95
CA THR A 350 17.57 -33.86 6.46
C THR A 350 16.29 -33.86 7.28
N VAL A 351 15.95 -32.72 7.86
CA VAL A 351 14.72 -32.55 8.62
C VAL A 351 13.69 -31.83 7.78
N LYS A 352 12.44 -32.26 7.88
CA LYS A 352 11.29 -31.66 7.19
C LYS A 352 10.51 -30.76 8.13
N GLY A 353 10.03 -29.63 7.63
CA GLY A 353 9.19 -28.70 8.34
C GLY A 353 8.34 -27.88 7.40
N ASN A 354 7.59 -26.91 7.93
CA ASN A 354 6.79 -26.00 7.13
C ASN A 354 7.02 -24.56 7.59
N VAL A 355 7.17 -23.66 6.62
CA VAL A 355 7.03 -22.22 6.83
C VAL A 355 5.60 -21.84 6.44
N SER A 356 4.86 -21.24 7.38
CA SER A 356 3.48 -20.82 7.15
C SER A 356 3.41 -19.32 6.96
N VAL A 357 2.73 -18.90 5.90
CA VAL A 357 2.56 -17.49 5.52
C VAL A 357 1.07 -17.21 5.33
N ALA A 358 0.57 -16.19 6.02
CA ALA A 358 -0.78 -15.68 5.75
C ALA A 358 -0.73 -14.69 4.60
N VAL A 359 -1.63 -14.88 3.63
CA VAL A 359 -1.79 -14.04 2.46
C VAL A 359 -3.23 -13.53 2.46
N ASN A 360 -3.43 -12.23 2.63
CA ASN A 360 -4.76 -11.62 2.71
C ASN A 360 -4.83 -10.35 1.88
N GLY A 361 -5.92 -10.18 1.14
CA GLY A 361 -6.25 -8.94 0.44
C GLY A 361 -5.30 -8.54 -0.68
N LEU A 362 -4.46 -9.46 -1.18
CA LEU A 362 -3.65 -9.22 -2.36
C LEU A 362 -4.50 -9.32 -3.63
N PHE A 363 -4.07 -8.65 -4.70
CA PHE A 363 -4.66 -8.85 -6.01
C PHE A 363 -4.55 -10.32 -6.44
N THR A 364 -5.55 -10.79 -7.17
CA THR A 364 -5.55 -12.16 -7.71
C THR A 364 -4.41 -12.39 -8.71
N SER A 365 -3.83 -11.31 -9.27
CA SER A 365 -2.69 -11.35 -10.18
C SER A 365 -1.33 -11.23 -9.47
N SER A 366 -1.29 -10.87 -8.20
CA SER A 366 -0.02 -10.69 -7.48
C SER A 366 0.67 -12.02 -7.24
N GLN A 367 1.97 -12.04 -7.54
CA GLN A 367 2.83 -13.19 -7.30
C GLN A 367 3.52 -13.05 -5.94
N VAL A 368 3.18 -13.94 -5.01
CA VAL A 368 3.85 -14.05 -3.73
C VAL A 368 4.95 -15.10 -3.82
N GLN A 369 6.13 -14.78 -3.30
CA GLN A 369 7.24 -15.71 -3.17
C GLN A 369 7.74 -15.73 -1.74
N ILE A 370 8.13 -16.92 -1.28
CA ILE A 370 8.76 -17.15 0.01
C ILE A 370 10.22 -17.49 -0.27
N GLY A 371 11.13 -16.61 0.08
CA GLY A 371 12.57 -16.85 0.01
C GLY A 371 13.07 -17.34 1.36
N ILE A 372 13.80 -18.44 1.39
CA ILE A 372 14.32 -19.01 2.64
C ILE A 372 15.83 -19.19 2.51
N VAL A 373 16.56 -18.62 3.47
CA VAL A 373 18.02 -18.78 3.63
C VAL A 373 18.28 -19.63 4.85
N GLY A 374 19.26 -20.52 4.78
CA GLY A 374 19.63 -21.41 5.88
C GLY A 374 19.14 -22.86 5.71
N LEU A 375 18.53 -23.19 4.54
CA LEU A 375 18.12 -24.56 4.25
C LEU A 375 19.28 -25.47 3.85
N LYS A 376 20.36 -24.88 3.29
CA LYS A 376 21.55 -25.58 2.81
C LYS A 376 22.83 -24.97 3.37
N GLU A 377 23.91 -25.73 3.36
CA GLU A 377 25.24 -25.30 3.84
C GLU A 377 25.78 -24.01 3.16
N ASN A 378 25.39 -23.76 1.91
CA ASN A 378 25.87 -22.61 1.15
C ASN A 378 25.14 -21.29 1.45
N ASN A 379 24.16 -21.29 2.35
CA ASN A 379 23.32 -20.14 2.70
C ASN A 379 22.68 -19.42 1.48
N GLN A 380 22.50 -20.12 0.37
CA GLN A 380 21.76 -19.58 -0.76
C GLN A 380 20.28 -19.49 -0.44
N GLU A 381 19.64 -18.44 -0.95
CA GLU A 381 18.19 -18.28 -0.84
C GLU A 381 17.48 -19.24 -1.81
N GLU A 382 16.60 -20.06 -1.30
CA GLU A 382 15.64 -20.83 -2.11
C GLU A 382 14.31 -20.09 -2.16
N ARG A 383 13.74 -19.91 -3.36
CA ARG A 383 12.48 -19.21 -3.55
C ARG A 383 11.38 -20.17 -3.96
N PHE A 384 10.26 -20.04 -3.30
CA PHE A 384 9.05 -20.84 -3.51
C PHE A 384 7.89 -19.93 -3.90
N ASN A 385 7.14 -20.31 -4.93
CA ASN A 385 5.98 -19.55 -5.38
C ASN A 385 4.74 -19.98 -4.62
N VAL A 386 4.01 -19.02 -4.06
CA VAL A 386 2.64 -19.23 -3.60
C VAL A 386 1.74 -19.23 -4.84
N PRO A 387 0.72 -20.11 -4.93
CA PRO A 387 -0.21 -20.10 -6.06
C PRO A 387 -0.84 -18.73 -6.26
N VAL A 388 -0.92 -18.29 -7.51
CA VAL A 388 -1.52 -17.01 -7.87
C VAL A 388 -2.97 -16.97 -7.44
N GLY A 389 -3.42 -15.85 -6.85
CA GLY A 389 -4.77 -15.69 -6.33
C GLY A 389 -5.04 -16.39 -5.00
N TYR A 390 -4.01 -16.93 -4.35
CA TYR A 390 -4.18 -17.58 -3.05
C TYR A 390 -4.54 -16.58 -1.96
N SER A 391 -5.50 -16.96 -1.12
CA SER A 391 -5.88 -16.21 0.08
C SER A 391 -6.04 -17.18 1.25
N GLY A 392 -5.48 -16.82 2.40
CA GLY A 392 -5.47 -17.66 3.59
C GLY A 392 -4.05 -18.00 4.07
N ILE A 393 -3.90 -19.09 4.81
CA ILE A 393 -2.61 -19.56 5.32
C ILE A 393 -2.01 -20.56 4.33
N TYR A 394 -0.90 -20.18 3.71
CA TYR A 394 -0.12 -21.05 2.84
C TYR A 394 1.02 -21.69 3.61
N ASN A 395 1.13 -23.03 3.50
CA ASN A 395 2.18 -23.81 4.15
C ASN A 395 3.18 -24.26 3.09
N GLN A 396 4.39 -23.73 3.16
CA GLN A 396 5.51 -24.14 2.31
C GLN A 396 6.29 -25.25 3.00
N PRO A 397 6.25 -26.48 2.48
CA PRO A 397 7.13 -27.54 2.93
C PRO A 397 8.60 -27.19 2.66
N ILE A 398 9.44 -27.40 3.65
CA ILE A 398 10.87 -27.18 3.56
C ILE A 398 11.63 -28.38 4.06
N SER A 399 12.84 -28.54 3.53
CA SER A 399 13.80 -29.52 4.01
C SER A 399 15.11 -28.80 4.32
N TYR A 400 15.59 -28.94 5.53
CA TYR A 400 16.84 -28.34 5.96
C TYR A 400 17.84 -29.40 6.38
N PHE A 401 19.07 -29.21 5.97
CA PHE A 401 20.16 -30.12 6.26
C PHE A 401 20.84 -29.69 7.56
N ILE A 402 21.00 -30.64 8.47
CA ILE A 402 21.72 -30.43 9.72
C ILE A 402 23.09 -31.09 9.56
N PRO A 403 24.16 -30.29 9.46
CA PRO A 403 25.50 -30.82 9.21
C PRO A 403 26.00 -31.64 10.40
N ALA A 404 26.88 -32.61 10.11
CA ALA A 404 27.54 -33.41 11.09
C ALA A 404 28.69 -32.63 11.76
N THR A 405 28.37 -31.66 12.58
CA THR A 405 29.37 -30.98 13.38
C THR A 405 29.34 -31.51 14.80
N ASN A 406 30.39 -31.25 15.57
CA ASN A 406 30.60 -31.71 16.95
C ASN A 406 29.48 -31.21 17.90
N PHE A 407 28.31 -31.82 17.81
CA PHE A 407 27.17 -31.45 18.62
C PHE A 407 27.16 -32.26 19.90
N ASP A 408 27.30 -31.58 21.00
CA ASP A 408 27.11 -32.25 22.30
C ASP A 408 25.63 -32.52 22.59
N SER A 409 24.69 -31.64 22.18
CA SER A 409 23.24 -31.86 22.35
C SER A 409 22.33 -30.96 21.52
N GLU A 410 22.71 -29.74 21.22
CA GLU A 410 21.86 -28.76 20.54
C GLU A 410 22.66 -28.01 19.47
N VAL A 411 21.96 -27.66 18.40
CA VAL A 411 22.48 -26.82 17.31
C VAL A 411 21.51 -25.68 17.07
N SER A 412 22.02 -24.46 17.04
CA SER A 412 21.24 -23.31 16.60
C SER A 412 21.58 -22.97 15.15
N LEU A 413 20.57 -22.97 14.29
CA LEU A 413 20.66 -22.65 12.88
C LEU A 413 19.77 -21.45 12.57
N PRO A 414 20.31 -20.30 12.10
CA PRO A 414 19.47 -19.18 11.71
C PRO A 414 18.74 -19.49 10.41
N ILE A 415 17.42 -19.41 10.44
CA ILE A 415 16.55 -19.46 9.25
C ILE A 415 16.02 -18.07 8.99
N LYS A 416 16.40 -17.50 7.85
CA LYS A 416 15.90 -16.21 7.40
C LYS A 416 14.82 -16.43 6.35
N VAL A 417 13.63 -15.88 6.61
CA VAL A 417 12.48 -15.91 5.70
C VAL A 417 12.26 -14.53 5.11
N ASN A 418 12.30 -14.46 3.81
CA ASN A 418 12.03 -13.27 3.01
C ASN A 418 10.69 -13.44 2.30
N LEU A 419 9.80 -12.49 2.43
CA LEU A 419 8.54 -12.45 1.68
C LEU A 419 8.66 -11.45 0.55
N TYR A 420 8.25 -11.87 -0.65
CA TYR A 420 8.24 -11.04 -1.85
C TYR A 420 6.83 -10.92 -2.40
N ILE A 421 6.48 -9.72 -2.87
CA ILE A 421 5.28 -9.46 -3.68
C ILE A 421 5.76 -8.93 -5.03
N ASP A 422 5.35 -9.57 -6.10
CA ASP A 422 5.71 -9.19 -7.48
C ASP A 422 7.23 -9.02 -7.70
N GLY A 423 8.00 -9.89 -7.06
CA GLY A 423 9.47 -9.89 -7.10
C GLY A 423 10.17 -8.92 -6.14
N MET A 424 9.42 -8.09 -5.42
CA MET A 424 9.97 -7.12 -4.48
C MET A 424 9.96 -7.65 -3.05
N LEU A 425 11.06 -7.40 -2.33
CA LEU A 425 11.15 -7.76 -0.92
C LEU A 425 10.18 -6.90 -0.10
N TYR A 426 9.20 -7.58 0.52
CA TYR A 426 8.19 -6.95 1.36
C TYR A 426 8.52 -7.00 2.84
N LYS A 427 8.98 -8.17 3.33
CA LYS A 427 9.29 -8.40 4.73
C LYS A 427 10.42 -9.43 4.88
N THR A 428 11.22 -9.25 5.91
CA THR A 428 12.23 -10.23 6.34
C THR A 428 12.02 -10.55 7.81
N GLU A 429 12.14 -11.84 8.16
CA GLU A 429 12.15 -12.32 9.55
C GLU A 429 13.22 -13.40 9.69
N THR A 430 13.98 -13.34 10.78
CA THR A 430 14.98 -14.36 11.11
C THR A 430 14.57 -15.05 12.41
N LYS A 431 14.57 -16.36 12.40
CA LYS A 431 14.32 -17.21 13.59
C LYS A 431 15.47 -18.18 13.77
N GLU A 432 15.78 -18.47 15.00
CA GLU A 432 16.72 -19.53 15.35
C GLU A 432 15.99 -20.87 15.40
N LEU A 433 16.43 -21.81 14.57
CA LEU A 433 16.00 -23.19 14.65
C LEU A 433 16.95 -23.93 15.60
N ILE A 434 16.42 -24.39 16.73
CA ILE A 434 17.16 -25.21 17.68
C ILE A 434 16.97 -26.67 17.30
N GLY A 435 18.04 -27.29 16.83
CA GLY A 435 18.09 -28.72 16.56
C GLY A 435 18.43 -29.50 17.82
N VAL A 436 17.59 -30.45 18.15
CA VAL A 436 17.81 -31.38 19.28
C VAL A 436 18.06 -32.78 18.73
N HIS A 437 19.19 -33.38 19.10
CA HIS A 437 19.47 -34.76 18.71
C HIS A 437 18.40 -35.72 19.19
N LYS A 438 17.75 -36.41 18.28
CA LYS A 438 16.89 -37.52 18.61
C LYS A 438 17.75 -38.72 18.97
N ARG A 439 17.26 -39.53 19.91
CA ARG A 439 17.91 -40.78 20.27
C ARG A 439 18.03 -41.65 19.01
N ALA A 440 19.26 -41.85 18.58
CA ALA A 440 19.54 -42.64 17.38
C ALA A 440 19.36 -44.14 17.59
N PHE A 441 19.28 -44.58 18.82
CA PHE A 441 19.23 -45.99 19.20
C PHE A 441 18.09 -46.30 20.17
N ARG A 442 17.63 -47.54 20.08
CA ARG A 442 16.66 -48.12 21.01
C ARG A 442 17.23 -49.43 21.57
N VAL A 443 17.12 -49.61 22.86
CA VAL A 443 17.41 -50.86 23.52
C VAL A 443 16.09 -51.47 23.99
N SER A 444 15.76 -52.64 23.50
CA SER A 444 14.59 -53.42 23.85
C SER A 444 15.00 -54.81 24.38
N ASP A 445 14.01 -55.57 24.83
CA ASP A 445 14.12 -56.99 25.22
C ASP A 445 15.34 -57.30 26.10
N ALA A 446 15.67 -56.33 26.96
CA ALA A 446 16.82 -56.47 27.83
C ALA A 446 16.54 -57.40 28.99
N ASN A 447 17.30 -58.43 29.07
CA ASN A 447 17.17 -59.49 30.06
C ASN A 447 18.51 -59.84 30.69
N ALA A 448 18.46 -60.25 31.94
CA ALA A 448 19.58 -60.81 32.67
C ALA A 448 19.18 -62.19 33.24
N PRO A 449 20.09 -63.15 33.33
CA PRO A 449 19.78 -64.48 33.85
C PRO A 449 19.35 -64.42 35.33
N GLU A 450 18.61 -65.42 35.74
CA GLU A 450 18.22 -65.57 37.15
C GLU A 450 19.38 -66.03 38.03
N PHE A 451 20.32 -66.75 37.47
CA PHE A 451 21.48 -67.28 38.17
C PHE A 451 22.80 -66.77 37.57
N SER A 452 23.81 -66.59 38.37
CA SER A 452 25.19 -66.40 37.90
C SER A 452 25.72 -67.65 37.25
N ASP A 453 26.74 -67.54 36.39
CA ASP A 453 27.49 -68.69 35.95
C ASP A 453 28.49 -69.16 37.06
N PRO A 454 29.08 -70.37 36.95
CA PRO A 454 30.05 -70.84 37.89
C PRO A 454 31.29 -69.93 38.01
N GLU A 455 31.55 -69.11 37.06
CA GLU A 455 32.68 -68.15 37.01
C GLU A 455 32.32 -66.81 37.65
N GLY A 456 31.09 -66.69 38.19
CA GLY A 456 30.61 -65.45 38.80
C GLY A 456 30.25 -64.34 37.84
N ASN A 457 29.74 -64.68 36.66
CA ASN A 457 29.27 -63.68 35.71
C ASN A 457 27.78 -63.87 35.41
N ALA A 458 27.19 -62.84 34.83
CA ALA A 458 25.87 -62.85 34.25
C ALA A 458 25.95 -62.39 32.78
N THR A 459 25.34 -63.16 31.86
CA THR A 459 25.25 -62.75 30.46
C THR A 459 23.99 -61.93 30.26
N ILE A 460 24.17 -60.62 30.10
CA ILE A 460 23.10 -59.69 29.78
C ILE A 460 22.79 -59.72 28.30
N THR A 461 21.54 -60.00 27.96
CA THR A 461 21.05 -60.06 26.58
C THR A 461 20.10 -58.90 26.34
N PHE A 462 20.24 -58.21 25.24
CA PHE A 462 19.34 -57.13 24.82
C PHE A 462 19.38 -56.93 23.33
N ASN A 463 18.29 -56.39 22.76
CA ASN A 463 18.22 -55.98 21.39
C ASN A 463 18.56 -54.50 21.26
N VAL A 464 19.49 -54.16 20.36
CA VAL A 464 19.81 -52.78 19.97
C VAL A 464 19.34 -52.53 18.55
N GLN A 465 18.52 -51.54 18.41
CA GLN A 465 18.00 -51.13 17.11
C GLN A 465 18.44 -49.71 16.81
N SER A 466 19.01 -49.50 15.62
CA SER A 466 19.19 -48.19 15.04
C SER A 466 17.83 -47.66 14.60
N LEU A 467 17.43 -46.48 15.08
CA LEU A 467 16.19 -45.85 14.69
C LEU A 467 16.36 -45.22 13.32
N ASN A 468 15.36 -45.41 12.48
CA ASN A 468 15.20 -44.99 11.09
C ASN A 468 16.18 -43.97 10.54
N ASP A 469 16.69 -44.22 9.35
CA ASP A 469 17.49 -43.32 8.51
C ASP A 469 18.88 -42.93 9.08
N VAL A 470 19.33 -43.53 10.17
CA VAL A 470 20.70 -43.39 10.63
C VAL A 470 21.55 -44.46 9.97
N PRO A 471 22.49 -44.12 9.11
CA PRO A 471 23.47 -45.07 8.60
C PRO A 471 24.43 -45.39 9.72
N SER A 472 24.10 -46.32 10.59
CA SER A 472 24.91 -46.66 11.73
C SER A 472 25.78 -47.90 11.42
N SER A 473 27.02 -47.66 11.22
CA SER A 473 28.00 -48.75 11.11
C SER A 473 28.99 -48.77 12.27
N SER A 474 28.86 -47.85 13.23
CA SER A 474 29.94 -47.64 14.22
C SER A 474 29.49 -47.43 15.66
N ALA A 475 28.22 -47.67 15.96
CA ALA A 475 27.75 -47.54 17.33
C ALA A 475 28.40 -48.58 18.25
N ARG A 476 28.80 -48.11 19.43
CA ARG A 476 29.44 -48.93 20.47
C ARG A 476 28.45 -49.18 21.56
N VAL A 477 28.37 -50.42 22.00
CA VAL A 477 27.54 -50.81 23.14
C VAL A 477 28.44 -51.22 24.30
N SER A 478 28.09 -50.71 25.47
CA SER A 478 28.81 -51.03 26.71
C SER A 478 27.81 -51.25 27.85
N ILE A 479 28.21 -52.02 28.83
CA ILE A 479 27.46 -52.20 30.09
C ILE A 479 28.36 -51.78 31.25
N SER A 480 27.78 -51.00 32.20
CA SER A 480 28.49 -50.65 33.43
C SER A 480 28.88 -51.91 34.23
N GLY A 481 30.12 -51.97 34.67
CA GLY A 481 30.62 -53.11 35.42
C GLY A 481 31.22 -54.24 34.59
N ALA A 482 31.11 -54.22 33.27
CA ALA A 482 31.78 -55.13 32.40
C ALA A 482 33.20 -54.62 32.05
N THR A 483 34.21 -55.44 32.20
CA THR A 483 35.57 -55.10 31.82
C THR A 483 35.69 -55.02 30.30
N ASN A 484 35.74 -53.77 29.77
CA ASN A 484 36.13 -53.41 28.37
C ASN A 484 35.45 -54.16 27.21
N GLN A 485 34.17 -54.50 27.31
CA GLN A 485 33.44 -55.08 26.21
C GLN A 485 32.65 -54.02 25.42
N THR A 486 33.28 -53.42 24.47
CA THR A 486 32.63 -52.56 23.49
C THR A 486 32.35 -53.34 22.20
N LYS A 487 31.10 -53.51 21.82
CA LYS A 487 30.68 -54.16 20.58
C LYS A 487 30.21 -53.12 19.58
N ARG A 488 30.55 -53.31 18.32
CA ARG A 488 29.99 -52.54 17.18
C ARG A 488 28.84 -53.33 16.62
N PHE A 489 27.79 -52.66 16.18
CA PHE A 489 26.67 -53.28 15.49
C PHE A 489 26.21 -52.43 14.32
N ASN A 490 25.45 -53.04 13.41
CA ASN A 490 24.89 -52.39 12.22
C ASN A 490 23.41 -52.76 12.14
N GLY A 491 22.52 -51.74 12.11
CA GLY A 491 21.07 -51.94 12.05
C GLY A 491 20.47 -52.44 13.36
N GLU A 492 19.82 -53.60 13.34
CA GLU A 492 19.25 -54.26 14.53
C GLU A 492 20.05 -55.50 14.85
N GLU A 493 20.48 -55.65 16.10
CA GLU A 493 21.31 -56.79 16.54
C GLU A 493 21.00 -57.16 17.99
N ILE A 494 21.00 -58.45 18.25
CA ILE A 494 20.92 -58.98 19.61
C ILE A 494 22.33 -59.05 20.18
N ILE A 495 22.55 -58.34 21.25
CA ILE A 495 23.84 -58.19 21.90
C ILE A 495 23.89 -59.04 23.19
N TYR A 496 25.01 -59.75 23.35
CA TYR A 496 25.31 -60.57 24.52
C TYR A 496 26.57 -60.01 25.18
N ILE A 497 26.48 -59.56 26.44
CA ILE A 497 27.64 -59.05 27.18
C ILE A 497 27.72 -59.74 28.50
N LYS A 498 28.87 -60.39 28.76
CA LYS A 498 29.19 -61.06 30.01
C LYS A 498 29.67 -60.01 31.02
N VAL A 499 28.98 -59.90 32.16
CA VAL A 499 29.26 -58.93 33.22
C VAL A 499 29.59 -59.67 34.50
N PRO A 500 30.74 -59.38 35.17
CA PRO A 500 31.04 -59.97 36.46
C PRO A 500 29.99 -59.55 37.51
N VAL A 501 29.44 -60.53 38.22
CA VAL A 501 28.49 -60.33 39.30
C VAL A 501 28.97 -61.10 40.55
N THR A 502 29.17 -60.43 41.61
CA THR A 502 29.58 -61.10 42.85
C THR A 502 28.33 -61.35 43.69
N VAL A 503 27.86 -62.60 43.67
CA VAL A 503 26.75 -63.09 44.51
C VAL A 503 27.33 -64.07 45.51
N PRO A 504 27.15 -63.90 46.87
CA PRO A 504 27.61 -64.86 47.83
C PRO A 504 26.89 -66.21 47.70
N MET A 505 27.55 -67.30 48.14
CA MET A 505 26.95 -68.64 48.15
C MET A 505 25.59 -68.63 48.85
N GLU A 506 24.67 -69.42 48.34
CA GLU A 506 23.29 -69.57 48.89
C GLU A 506 22.53 -68.25 49.07
N SER A 507 22.82 -67.23 48.30
CA SER A 507 22.21 -65.91 48.39
C SER A 507 21.79 -65.37 47.02
N GLU A 508 21.09 -64.25 47.09
CA GLU A 508 20.71 -63.47 45.90
C GLU A 508 21.07 -61.98 46.06
N LYS A 509 21.31 -61.28 44.98
CA LYS A 509 21.65 -59.86 45.02
C LYS A 509 21.05 -59.16 43.83
N THR A 510 20.48 -57.98 44.05
CA THR A 510 19.95 -57.13 42.99
C THR A 510 21.06 -56.28 42.39
N PHE A 511 21.22 -56.35 41.08
CA PHE A 511 22.16 -55.57 40.29
C PHE A 511 21.42 -54.59 39.42
N SER A 512 22.06 -53.45 39.12
CA SER A 512 21.61 -52.47 38.15
C SER A 512 22.64 -52.39 37.03
N PHE A 513 22.27 -52.80 35.84
CA PHE A 513 23.10 -52.78 34.65
C PHE A 513 22.71 -51.59 33.78
N ASN A 514 23.60 -50.64 33.54
CA ASN A 514 23.39 -49.53 32.63
C ASN A 514 23.95 -49.91 31.26
N VAL A 515 23.04 -50.24 30.36
CA VAL A 515 23.39 -50.47 28.93
C VAL A 515 23.48 -49.11 28.24
N THR A 516 24.66 -48.78 27.76
CA THR A 516 24.90 -47.51 27.05
C THR A 516 25.24 -47.80 25.60
N VAL A 517 24.51 -47.18 24.68
CA VAL A 517 24.78 -47.17 23.25
C VAL A 517 25.31 -45.80 22.88
N LYS A 518 26.45 -45.74 22.27
CA LYS A 518 27.10 -44.49 21.85
C LYS A 518 27.63 -44.59 20.42
N GLU A 519 27.41 -43.56 19.65
CA GLU A 519 28.04 -43.34 18.36
C GLU A 519 28.73 -41.98 18.35
N ASP A 520 29.84 -41.83 17.65
CA ASP A 520 30.57 -40.56 17.58
C ASP A 520 29.70 -39.50 16.94
N GLY A 521 29.56 -38.37 17.59
CA GLY A 521 28.70 -37.25 17.15
C GLY A 521 27.21 -37.37 17.52
N CYS A 522 26.78 -38.42 18.27
CA CYS A 522 25.42 -38.58 18.74
C CYS A 522 25.37 -38.64 20.27
N PRO A 523 24.29 -38.17 20.90
CA PRO A 523 24.07 -38.36 22.32
C PRO A 523 24.03 -39.84 22.67
N SER A 524 24.66 -40.23 23.79
CA SER A 524 24.59 -41.59 24.23
C SER A 524 23.19 -41.95 24.75
N TYR A 525 22.70 -43.10 24.35
CA TYR A 525 21.47 -43.66 24.90
C TYR A 525 21.79 -44.63 26.03
N THR A 526 21.18 -44.49 27.21
CA THR A 526 21.39 -45.36 28.33
C THR A 526 20.05 -45.93 28.84
N LYS A 527 19.97 -47.24 29.00
CA LYS A 527 18.86 -47.96 29.63
C LYS A 527 19.35 -48.74 30.84
N THR A 528 18.69 -48.54 31.96
CA THR A 528 18.98 -49.27 33.17
C THR A 528 18.11 -50.52 33.26
N ILE A 529 18.74 -51.65 33.51
CA ILE A 529 18.09 -52.94 33.77
C ILE A 529 18.37 -53.30 35.21
N LYS A 530 17.34 -53.57 35.98
CA LYS A 530 17.45 -54.06 37.37
C LYS A 530 17.05 -55.52 37.38
N ARG A 531 17.92 -56.40 37.94
CA ARG A 531 17.67 -57.81 38.06
C ARG A 531 18.26 -58.34 39.34
N THR A 532 17.50 -59.17 40.06
CA THR A 532 18.01 -59.98 41.15
C THR A 532 18.60 -61.26 40.58
N ILE A 533 19.85 -61.52 40.89
CA ILE A 533 20.62 -62.68 40.44
C ILE A 533 20.95 -63.53 41.63
N LYS A 534 20.68 -64.84 41.56
CA LYS A 534 21.00 -65.85 42.56
C LYS A 534 22.36 -66.46 42.26
N HIS A 535 23.01 -66.95 43.29
CA HIS A 535 24.23 -67.76 43.11
C HIS A 535 23.87 -69.00 42.30
N TYR A 536 24.79 -69.47 41.48
CA TYR A 536 24.56 -70.61 40.58
C TYR A 536 24.25 -71.91 41.36
N ASP A 537 24.71 -72.04 42.66
CA ASP A 537 24.43 -73.17 43.52
C ASP A 537 22.96 -73.29 43.95
N LEU A 538 22.17 -72.24 43.72
CA LEU A 538 20.71 -72.23 44.02
C LEU A 538 19.89 -72.68 42.81
N GLN A 539 20.55 -73.06 41.71
CA GLN A 539 19.92 -73.54 40.48
C GLN A 539 19.33 -74.98 40.65
#